data_8540f8d74e1b3afe7f59d21cfe838569
#
_entry.id   8540f8d74e1b3afe7f59d21cfe838569
#
_cell.length_a   1.000
_cell.length_b   1.000
_cell.length_c   1.000
_cell.angle_alpha   90.00
_cell.angle_beta   90.00
_cell.angle_gamma   90.00
#
_symmetry.space_group_name_H-M   'P 1'
#
loop_
_entity.id
_entity.type
_entity.pdbx_description
1 polymer ?
#
loop_
_entity_poly.entity_id
_entity_poly.type
_entity_poly.pdbx_seq_one_letter_code
_entity_poly.pdbx_strand_id
1 'polypeptide(L)'
;MVKIPGTDLPAAASGLRLQSRDLLKFRLLYNNHWIWKDKQVVPEKWLEESFQGHVQRPEGRRMAGSYGYQFWLRQDTIKNKPTSIVACVGNGDQRIFFDKTRDLIAILFFLHFSHIFTIAFYYLQ
;
A
#
# COMPACT_ATOMS: atom_id res chain seq x y z
N MET A 1 -16.83 -8.39 -2.26
CA MET A 1 -15.70 -8.95 -1.49
C MET A 1 -15.92 -10.44 -1.37
N VAL A 2 -14.87 -11.26 -1.49
CA VAL A 2 -14.96 -12.70 -1.29
C VAL A 2 -15.17 -12.99 0.21
N LYS A 3 -16.06 -13.90 0.54
CA LYS A 3 -16.29 -14.34 1.92
C LYS A 3 -15.49 -15.60 2.24
N ILE A 4 -15.18 -15.80 3.50
CA ILE A 4 -14.60 -17.06 3.99
C ILE A 4 -15.67 -18.15 3.85
N PRO A 5 -15.37 -19.29 3.21
CA PRO A 5 -16.35 -20.36 3.04
C PRO A 5 -17.02 -20.76 4.36
N GLY A 6 -18.36 -20.85 4.33
CA GLY A 6 -19.16 -21.21 5.51
C GLY A 6 -19.38 -20.09 6.54
N THR A 7 -18.99 -18.86 6.23
CA THR A 7 -19.17 -17.70 7.12
C THR A 7 -19.68 -16.46 6.36
N ASP A 8 -20.19 -15.47 7.08
CA ASP A 8 -20.49 -14.14 6.54
C ASP A 8 -19.31 -13.18 6.61
N LEU A 9 -18.16 -13.61 7.12
CA LEU A 9 -16.99 -12.80 7.28
C LEU A 9 -16.27 -12.56 5.93
N PRO A 10 -15.82 -11.35 5.63
CA PRO A 10 -15.03 -11.09 4.44
C PRO A 10 -13.64 -11.70 4.57
N ALA A 11 -13.11 -12.22 3.45
CA ALA A 11 -11.75 -12.70 3.37
C ALA A 11 -10.78 -11.51 3.36
N ALA A 12 -10.19 -11.19 4.51
CA ALA A 12 -9.32 -10.03 4.64
C ALA A 12 -7.98 -10.17 3.87
N ALA A 13 -7.54 -11.40 3.64
CA ALA A 13 -6.26 -11.67 2.96
C ALA A 13 -6.36 -11.68 1.43
N SER A 14 -7.56 -11.69 0.85
CA SER A 14 -7.75 -11.81 -0.59
C SER A 14 -9.14 -11.36 -1.04
N GLY A 15 -9.31 -11.25 -2.39
CA GLY A 15 -10.63 -11.04 -2.97
C GLY A 15 -11.20 -9.62 -2.82
N LEU A 16 -10.41 -8.66 -2.40
CA LEU A 16 -10.79 -7.25 -2.43
C LEU A 16 -10.85 -6.80 -3.90
N ARG A 17 -12.03 -6.39 -4.35
CA ARG A 17 -12.25 -5.86 -5.70
C ARG A 17 -12.61 -4.40 -5.60
N LEU A 18 -11.71 -3.54 -6.07
CA LEU A 18 -11.87 -2.09 -6.09
C LEU A 18 -11.47 -1.56 -7.46
N GLN A 19 -12.07 -0.46 -7.86
CA GLN A 19 -11.58 0.32 -8.99
C GLN A 19 -10.33 1.10 -8.55
N SER A 20 -9.45 1.44 -9.49
CA SER A 20 -8.24 2.22 -9.21
C SER A 20 -8.56 3.53 -8.48
N ARG A 21 -9.66 4.17 -8.86
CA ARG A 21 -10.16 5.40 -8.21
C ARG A 21 -10.52 5.19 -6.73
N ASP A 22 -11.04 4.01 -6.37
CA ASP A 22 -11.38 3.71 -4.99
C ASP A 22 -10.12 3.47 -4.14
N LEU A 23 -9.09 2.89 -4.74
CA LEU A 23 -7.79 2.74 -4.07
C LEU A 23 -7.14 4.09 -3.74
N LEU A 24 -7.44 5.16 -4.51
CA LEU A 24 -6.98 6.50 -4.18
C LEU A 24 -7.57 7.06 -2.89
N LYS A 25 -8.72 6.58 -2.46
CA LYS A 25 -9.31 6.96 -1.18
C LYS A 25 -8.44 6.53 -0.01
N PHE A 26 -7.66 5.46 -0.15
CA PHE A 26 -6.64 5.10 0.85
C PHE A 26 -5.56 6.17 1.01
N ARG A 27 -5.24 6.90 -0.06
CA ARG A 27 -4.35 8.05 0.04
C ARG A 27 -4.93 9.14 0.94
N LEU A 28 -6.18 9.53 0.67
CA LEU A 28 -6.85 10.55 1.49
C LEU A 28 -6.88 10.11 2.94
N LEU A 29 -7.16 8.85 3.17
CA LEU A 29 -7.18 8.26 4.50
C LEU A 29 -5.78 8.29 5.15
N TYR A 30 -4.74 7.91 4.40
CA TYR A 30 -3.36 7.92 4.85
C TYR A 30 -2.88 9.34 5.20
N ASN A 31 -3.10 10.32 4.32
CA ASN A 31 -2.71 11.71 4.54
C ASN A 31 -3.50 12.39 5.67
N ASN A 32 -4.72 11.93 5.92
CA ASN A 32 -5.57 12.43 7.01
C ASN A 32 -5.43 11.58 8.29
N HIS A 33 -4.24 11.04 8.57
CA HIS A 33 -3.96 10.25 9.77
C HIS A 33 -4.98 9.14 10.03
N TRP A 34 -5.53 8.56 8.95
CA TRP A 34 -6.56 7.52 8.97
C TRP A 34 -7.89 7.96 9.60
N ILE A 35 -8.15 9.25 9.53
CA ILE A 35 -9.44 9.84 9.89
C ILE A 35 -10.30 9.94 8.63
N TRP A 36 -11.50 9.43 8.70
CA TRP A 36 -12.52 9.52 7.66
C TRP A 36 -13.81 10.07 8.22
N LYS A 37 -14.29 11.19 7.69
CA LYS A 37 -15.52 11.88 8.19
C LYS A 37 -15.49 12.03 9.72
N ASP A 38 -14.44 12.63 10.24
CA ASP A 38 -14.19 12.90 11.67
C ASP A 38 -14.14 11.67 12.58
N LYS A 39 -14.02 10.48 11.99
CA LYS A 39 -13.86 9.23 12.74
C LYS A 39 -12.50 8.60 12.48
N GLN A 40 -11.80 8.23 13.52
CA GLN A 40 -10.61 7.42 13.44
C GLN A 40 -10.98 6.01 12.94
N VAL A 41 -10.59 5.67 11.71
CA VAL A 41 -10.92 4.37 11.07
C VAL A 41 -9.96 3.29 11.52
N VAL A 42 -8.68 3.64 11.68
CA VAL A 42 -7.63 2.76 12.19
C VAL A 42 -6.91 3.49 13.32
N PRO A 43 -6.72 2.90 14.50
CA PRO A 43 -6.02 3.54 15.61
C PRO A 43 -4.61 3.97 15.21
N GLU A 44 -4.20 5.18 15.56
CA GLU A 44 -2.89 5.74 15.20
C GLU A 44 -1.74 4.85 15.69
N LYS A 45 -1.79 4.39 16.92
CA LYS A 45 -0.81 3.45 17.48
C LYS A 45 -0.65 2.17 16.65
N TRP A 46 -1.74 1.64 16.11
CA TRP A 46 -1.69 0.46 15.22
C TRP A 46 -0.95 0.75 13.92
N LEU A 47 -1.11 1.95 13.40
CA LEU A 47 -0.44 2.36 12.17
C LEU A 47 1.04 2.61 12.36
N GLU A 48 1.40 3.28 13.46
CA GLU A 48 2.80 3.46 13.84
C GLU A 48 3.50 2.11 13.94
N GLU A 49 2.89 1.15 14.62
CA GLU A 49 3.38 -0.21 14.74
C GLU A 49 3.45 -0.93 13.39
N SER A 50 2.43 -0.75 12.54
CA SER A 50 2.36 -1.38 11.22
C SER A 50 3.46 -0.93 10.26
N PHE A 51 3.98 0.28 10.46
CA PHE A 51 5.07 0.85 9.66
C PHE A 51 6.46 0.65 10.28
N GLN A 52 6.56 -0.12 11.34
CA GLN A 52 7.85 -0.57 11.86
C GLN A 52 8.28 -1.86 11.14
N GLY A 53 9.59 -1.98 10.94
CA GLY A 53 10.17 -3.16 10.28
C GLY A 53 10.34 -4.31 11.25
N HIS A 54 9.35 -5.18 11.37
CA HIS A 54 9.38 -6.35 12.26
C HIS A 54 10.21 -7.50 11.69
N VAL A 55 10.28 -7.60 10.36
CA VAL A 55 11.04 -8.64 9.65
C VAL A 55 11.96 -7.99 8.63
N GLN A 56 13.25 -8.35 8.66
CA GLN A 56 14.23 -7.92 7.66
C GLN A 56 14.28 -8.93 6.51
N ARG A 57 14.32 -8.42 5.29
CA ARG A 57 14.49 -9.24 4.08
C ARG A 57 15.81 -8.91 3.40
N PRO A 58 16.61 -9.96 3.07
CA PRO A 58 17.91 -9.76 2.45
C PRO A 58 17.82 -9.01 1.12
N GLU A 59 18.91 -8.30 0.79
CA GLU A 59 19.12 -7.75 -0.54
C GLU A 59 19.08 -8.86 -1.61
N GLY A 60 18.77 -8.47 -2.84
CA GLY A 60 18.61 -9.39 -3.97
C GLY A 60 17.29 -10.14 -4.03
N ARG A 61 16.43 -10.00 -3.04
CA ARG A 61 15.04 -10.50 -3.11
C ARG A 61 14.13 -9.46 -3.77
N ARG A 62 13.07 -9.94 -4.45
CA ARG A 62 12.11 -9.09 -5.18
C ARG A 62 11.55 -7.93 -4.34
N MET A 63 11.43 -8.12 -3.03
CA MET A 63 11.00 -7.11 -2.06
C MET A 63 12.03 -7.09 -0.93
N ALA A 64 13.22 -6.55 -1.22
CA ALA A 64 14.25 -6.30 -0.20
C ALA A 64 13.83 -5.12 0.70
N GLY A 65 14.38 -5.07 1.90
CA GLY A 65 14.06 -4.08 2.92
C GLY A 65 13.43 -4.71 4.15
N SER A 66 12.52 -4.04 4.82
CA SER A 66 11.82 -4.59 5.97
C SER A 66 10.31 -4.77 5.72
N TYR A 67 9.67 -5.55 6.58
CA TYR A 67 8.24 -5.84 6.50
C TYR A 67 7.60 -5.58 7.85
N GLY A 68 6.59 -4.72 7.83
CA GLY A 68 5.73 -4.43 8.97
C GLY A 68 4.45 -5.27 8.93
N TYR A 69 3.37 -4.79 9.52
CA TYR A 69 2.09 -5.49 9.46
C TYR A 69 1.42 -5.25 8.10
N GLN A 70 1.63 -6.17 7.17
CA GLN A 70 1.12 -6.15 5.78
C GLN A 70 1.73 -5.03 4.89
N PHE A 71 2.75 -4.31 5.37
CA PHE A 71 3.43 -3.26 4.62
C PHE A 71 4.88 -3.64 4.34
N TRP A 72 5.30 -3.47 3.10
CA TRP A 72 6.70 -3.52 2.69
C TRP A 72 7.31 -2.14 2.90
N LEU A 73 8.44 -2.10 3.58
CA LEU A 73 9.12 -0.87 3.97
C LEU A 73 10.50 -0.86 3.35
N ARG A 74 10.79 0.19 2.59
CA ARG A 74 12.07 0.35 1.92
C ARG A 74 12.61 1.75 2.10
N GLN A 75 13.89 1.84 2.39
CA GLN A 75 14.65 3.08 2.29
C GLN A 75 15.37 3.10 0.94
N ASP A 76 15.28 4.19 0.23
CA ASP A 76 15.92 4.36 -1.07
C ASP A 76 16.47 5.79 -1.20
N THR A 77 17.28 6.02 -2.21
CA THR A 77 17.76 7.37 -2.56
C THR A 77 17.28 7.70 -3.97
N ILE A 78 16.37 8.64 -4.08
CA ILE A 78 15.81 9.07 -5.34
C ILE A 78 16.20 10.52 -5.60
N LYS A 79 16.89 10.79 -6.70
CA LYS A 79 17.43 12.12 -7.05
C LYS A 79 18.25 12.72 -5.89
N ASN A 80 19.13 11.92 -5.31
CA ASN A 80 20.00 12.27 -4.18
C ASN A 80 19.25 12.68 -2.89
N LYS A 81 17.99 12.29 -2.75
CA LYS A 81 17.21 12.53 -1.52
C LYS A 81 16.84 11.18 -0.89
N PRO A 82 17.13 10.99 0.41
CA PRO A 82 16.63 9.82 1.14
C PRO A 82 15.11 9.77 1.03
N THR A 83 14.59 8.60 0.70
CA THR A 83 13.16 8.40 0.44
C THR A 83 12.71 7.15 1.17
N SER A 84 11.69 7.30 2.00
CA SER A 84 11.04 6.18 2.66
C SER A 84 9.80 5.78 1.87
N ILE A 85 9.81 4.54 1.38
CA ILE A 85 8.73 3.97 0.58
C ILE A 85 8.01 2.93 1.40
N VAL A 86 6.69 3.08 1.51
CA VAL A 86 5.80 2.07 2.06
C VAL A 86 5.01 1.47 0.91
N ALA A 87 4.90 0.15 0.84
CA ALA A 87 4.18 -0.51 -0.23
C ALA A 87 3.22 -1.59 0.27
N CYS A 88 2.03 -1.61 -0.33
CA CYS A 88 1.14 -2.77 -0.30
C CYS A 88 1.34 -3.55 -1.60
N VAL A 89 1.54 -4.85 -1.51
CA VAL A 89 1.74 -5.72 -2.68
C VAL A 89 0.79 -6.89 -2.61
N GLY A 90 -0.06 -7.01 -3.63
CA GLY A 90 -1.00 -8.12 -3.78
C GLY A 90 -0.47 -9.22 -4.67
N ASN A 91 -1.05 -10.42 -4.54
CA ASN A 91 -0.82 -11.52 -5.47
C ASN A 91 -1.37 -11.16 -6.85
N GLY A 92 -0.55 -11.25 -7.90
CA GLY A 92 -0.85 -10.73 -9.23
C GLY A 92 -0.25 -9.34 -9.51
N ASP A 93 0.68 -8.91 -8.63
CA ASP A 93 1.47 -7.68 -8.77
C ASP A 93 0.69 -6.35 -8.71
N GLN A 94 -0.50 -6.34 -8.13
CA GLN A 94 -1.13 -5.08 -7.77
C GLN A 94 -0.31 -4.42 -6.67
N ARG A 95 0.02 -3.14 -6.84
CA ARG A 95 0.85 -2.41 -5.89
C ARG A 95 0.31 -1.03 -5.60
N ILE A 96 0.40 -0.63 -4.35
CA ILE A 96 0.20 0.73 -3.89
C ILE A 96 1.50 1.17 -3.22
N PHE A 97 2.09 2.24 -3.69
CA PHE A 97 3.28 2.85 -3.11
C PHE A 97 2.92 4.18 -2.47
N PHE A 98 3.43 4.40 -1.28
CA PHE A 98 3.33 5.66 -0.56
C PHE A 98 4.73 6.25 -0.40
N ASP A 99 4.97 7.39 -1.00
CA ASP A 99 6.19 8.18 -0.83
C ASP A 99 5.85 9.41 0.02
N LYS A 100 6.20 9.33 1.30
CA LYS A 100 5.97 10.42 2.26
C LYS A 100 6.78 11.68 1.92
N THR A 101 7.96 11.50 1.35
CA THR A 101 8.88 12.59 1.06
C THR A 101 8.35 13.52 -0.02
N ARG A 102 7.58 12.95 -0.97
CA ARG A 102 7.04 13.68 -2.12
C ARG A 102 5.53 13.84 -2.09
N ASP A 103 4.90 13.38 -1.02
CA ASP A 103 3.44 13.31 -0.92
C ASP A 103 2.80 12.66 -2.18
N LEU A 104 3.41 11.56 -2.61
CA LEU A 104 3.04 10.84 -3.82
C LEU A 104 2.47 9.47 -3.49
N ILE A 105 1.37 9.12 -4.14
CA ILE A 105 0.90 7.73 -4.23
C ILE A 105 0.97 7.26 -5.68
N ALA A 106 1.54 6.07 -5.87
CA ALA A 106 1.50 5.36 -7.14
C ALA A 106 0.72 4.06 -6.98
N ILE A 107 -0.21 3.82 -7.90
CA ILE A 107 -0.98 2.59 -7.96
C ILE A 107 -0.65 1.90 -9.27
N LEU A 108 -0.20 0.65 -9.20
CA LEU A 108 0.15 -0.16 -10.36
C LEU A 108 -0.76 -1.40 -10.40
N PHE A 109 -1.30 -1.65 -11.59
CA PHE A 109 -1.99 -2.88 -11.92
C PHE A 109 -1.28 -3.55 -13.09
N PHE A 110 -0.97 -4.83 -12.94
CA PHE A 110 -0.45 -5.64 -14.03
C PHE A 110 -1.59 -6.51 -14.56
N LEU A 111 -2.00 -6.29 -15.79
CA LEU A 111 -2.96 -7.15 -16.48
C LEU A 111 -2.18 -8.25 -17.21
N HIS A 112 -2.44 -9.48 -16.88
CA HIS A 112 -1.68 -10.67 -17.30
C HIS A 112 -1.76 -11.00 -18.80
N PHE A 113 -2.55 -10.30 -19.59
CA PHE A 113 -2.85 -10.70 -20.98
C PHE A 113 -2.35 -9.78 -22.10
N SER A 114 -1.78 -8.66 -21.82
CA SER A 114 -1.11 -7.82 -22.82
C SER A 114 -0.45 -6.67 -22.06
N HIS A 115 0.81 -6.57 -22.07
CA HIS A 115 1.69 -5.51 -21.53
C HIS A 115 1.07 -4.10 -21.28
N ILE A 116 -0.17 -4.05 -20.84
CA ILE A 116 -0.88 -2.81 -20.52
C ILE A 116 -0.67 -2.52 -19.05
N PHE A 117 0.22 -1.59 -18.80
CA PHE A 117 0.44 -1.01 -17.50
C PHE A 117 -0.53 0.15 -17.31
N THR A 118 -1.40 0.09 -16.33
CA THR A 118 -2.09 1.30 -15.86
C THR A 118 -1.31 1.84 -14.68
N ILE A 119 -0.56 2.92 -14.89
CA ILE A 119 0.12 3.67 -13.84
C ILE A 119 -0.70 4.93 -13.59
N ALA A 120 -1.28 5.05 -12.42
CA ALA A 120 -1.94 6.28 -12.00
C ALA A 120 -1.03 7.01 -11.02
N PHE A 121 -0.44 8.13 -11.44
CA PHE A 121 0.29 9.04 -10.55
C PHE A 121 -0.64 10.16 -10.13
N TYR A 122 -0.64 10.47 -8.84
CA TYR A 122 -1.40 11.60 -8.33
C TYR A 122 -0.49 12.44 -7.44
N TYR A 123 -0.32 13.68 -7.84
CA TYR A 123 0.30 14.74 -7.04
C TYR A 123 -0.83 15.57 -6.41
N LEU A 124 -0.71 15.94 -5.15
CA LEU A 124 -1.51 17.04 -4.62
C LEU A 124 -0.85 18.36 -5.07
N GLN A 125 -1.63 19.20 -5.73
CA GLN A 125 -1.37 20.62 -5.79
C GLN A 125 -1.90 21.28 -4.53
#